data_e44513570c3e5a700e24d64cfa797715
#
_entry.id   e44513570c3e5a700e24d64cfa797715
#
_cell.length_a   1.000
_cell.length_b   1.000
_cell.length_c   1.000
_cell.angle_alpha   90.00
_cell.angle_beta   90.00
_cell.angle_gamma   90.00
#
_symmetry.space_group_name_H-M   'P 1'
#
loop_
_entity.id
_entity.type
_entity.pdbx_description
1 polymer ?
#
loop_
_entity_poly.entity_id
_entity_poly.type
_entity_poly.pdbx_seq_one_letter_code
_entity_poly.pdbx_strand_id
1 'polypeptide(L)'
;MVLANRTRVQNSRTLLRAFGGLNEGYGCSEAEYSAGINFSSRDFPALSTRKPRRKLRTLTGLNGMYHLNGLLTVCGKDLVYTPDDGGETVTCTDAVADSKKALVGLGTKILIFPDKVAFDTADGSVSALGACWKAEGQSVEFAPCDAEGRTYTPTGVGREEPESPADGQIFLKVEDEEHPWRYDGTLEVYSAASGNWTALSLDYCRITAAGAQEKFCQWDTVTVQGTAAKQAGQWEALDGDCVVYAVTENSLCVRADPAGDYFYGTLVQGTDAAQWTSLDGSQTRSIAAEQTVQLERRVPDLDFVTECDNRVWGCSSRENVIYACKLGDPTNWFSYRGIAADSYAVTVGSDGAFTGAATCMGYALFFKENTLHKLCGTKPSDFQLTSLRCRGVAKNAARSLCVLNETLYYLSPDGVMAWDGSIPTKVSAVLDASRLANVQSAVGGALDGRYYLHISRTAGTQGQTRLLVYDTERGLWHEEDVCSCDMASTGGQLYLWDGQALWAADPSRESDWQSTEGVEQQVSFELVTGDIGQDGAEQRYLSRLTLRLDAACASTVEVALSYDGGPWETVASLTAREARRSYDLPLVPRRHSTLRLRLRGKGQITLRSLAKNLAAAKGGLVEEREEATWQV
;
A
#
# COMPACT_ATOMS: atom_id res chain seq x y z
N MET A 1 -32.83 43.65 65.04
CA MET A 1 -32.42 42.27 64.63
C MET A 1 -32.40 42.22 63.10
N VAL A 2 -31.24 42.42 62.48
CA VAL A 2 -31.10 42.40 61.02
C VAL A 2 -30.94 40.94 60.63
N LEU A 3 -31.96 40.39 60.00
CA LEU A 3 -31.86 39.04 59.41
C LEU A 3 -30.79 39.07 58.33
N ALA A 4 -29.74 38.28 58.53
CA ALA A 4 -28.69 38.09 57.54
C ALA A 4 -29.31 37.61 56.19
N ASN A 5 -29.08 38.40 55.17
CA ASN A 5 -29.50 38.02 53.79
C ASN A 5 -28.93 36.63 53.44
N ARG A 6 -29.81 35.66 53.37
CA ARG A 6 -29.40 34.32 52.86
C ARG A 6 -28.91 34.48 51.42
N THR A 7 -27.63 34.32 51.23
CA THR A 7 -27.00 34.30 49.91
C THR A 7 -27.71 33.23 49.08
N ARG A 8 -28.39 33.61 48.00
CA ARG A 8 -28.99 32.66 47.06
C ARG A 8 -27.86 31.89 46.38
N VAL A 9 -27.81 30.58 46.62
CA VAL A 9 -26.95 29.69 45.89
C VAL A 9 -27.39 29.72 44.41
N GLN A 10 -26.51 30.14 43.53
CA GLN A 10 -26.78 30.07 42.11
C GLN A 10 -26.65 28.61 41.66
N ASN A 11 -27.78 27.98 41.36
CA ASN A 11 -27.83 26.64 40.77
C ASN A 11 -27.83 26.76 39.25
N SER A 12 -26.85 26.19 38.62
CA SER A 12 -26.86 25.97 37.16
C SER A 12 -27.20 24.50 36.85
N ARG A 13 -28.23 24.30 36.04
CA ARG A 13 -28.57 23.00 35.52
C ARG A 13 -28.08 22.93 34.08
N THR A 14 -27.20 22.00 33.80
CA THR A 14 -26.69 21.74 32.44
C THR A 14 -27.06 20.35 31.97
N LEU A 15 -27.42 20.22 30.73
CA LEU A 15 -27.75 18.95 30.09
C LEU A 15 -26.87 18.78 28.85
N LEU A 16 -25.92 17.87 28.94
CA LEU A 16 -25.07 17.48 27.83
C LEU A 16 -25.78 16.36 27.04
N ARG A 17 -25.96 16.55 25.74
CA ARG A 17 -26.62 15.59 24.84
C ARG A 17 -25.77 15.22 23.62
N ALA A 18 -24.76 16.03 23.31
CA ALA A 18 -23.81 15.76 22.25
C ALA A 18 -22.45 15.49 22.88
N PHE A 19 -21.86 14.37 22.54
CA PHE A 19 -20.57 13.94 23.06
C PHE A 19 -19.52 14.02 21.96
N GLY A 20 -18.38 14.57 22.32
CA GLY A 20 -17.19 14.62 21.47
C GLY A 20 -16.39 13.32 21.51
N GLY A 21 -15.21 13.38 20.89
CA GLY A 21 -14.27 12.28 20.83
C GLY A 21 -13.17 12.34 21.90
N LEU A 22 -12.14 11.55 21.67
CA LEU A 22 -10.91 11.57 22.44
C LEU A 22 -10.14 12.87 22.16
N ASN A 23 -9.83 13.60 23.23
CA ASN A 23 -9.03 14.81 23.21
C ASN A 23 -7.98 14.71 24.33
N GLU A 24 -6.72 14.44 23.95
CA GLU A 24 -5.59 14.31 24.88
C GLU A 24 -4.92 15.68 25.19
N GLY A 25 -5.42 16.76 24.60
CA GLY A 25 -4.90 18.11 24.80
C GLY A 25 -5.40 18.76 26.10
N TYR A 26 -4.76 19.84 26.49
CA TYR A 26 -5.14 20.61 27.69
C TYR A 26 -6.55 21.24 27.62
N GLY A 27 -7.09 21.42 26.42
CA GLY A 27 -8.41 21.98 26.17
C GLY A 27 -9.54 20.94 26.13
N CYS A 28 -9.37 19.75 26.69
CA CYS A 28 -10.39 18.71 26.72
C CYS A 28 -11.64 19.21 27.49
N SER A 29 -12.73 19.39 26.75
CA SER A 29 -14.00 19.88 27.30
C SER A 29 -14.77 18.78 28.04
N GLU A 30 -15.79 19.14 28.80
CA GLU A 30 -16.66 18.19 29.47
C GLU A 30 -17.50 17.32 28.52
N ALA A 31 -17.64 17.74 27.25
CA ALA A 31 -18.30 16.98 26.21
C ALA A 31 -17.39 15.92 25.55
N GLU A 32 -16.08 16.07 25.73
CA GLU A 32 -15.06 15.19 25.23
C GLU A 32 -14.53 14.27 26.34
N TYR A 33 -13.65 13.38 25.99
CA TYR A 33 -12.97 12.55 26.98
C TYR A 33 -11.46 12.57 26.80
N SER A 34 -10.77 12.69 27.92
CA SER A 34 -9.30 12.76 27.99
C SER A 34 -8.62 11.41 27.89
N ALA A 35 -9.35 10.34 28.18
CA ALA A 35 -8.95 8.96 28.00
C ALA A 35 -10.19 8.09 27.81
N GLY A 36 -10.09 7.06 26.98
CA GLY A 36 -11.20 6.14 26.75
C GLY A 36 -10.84 5.02 25.80
N ILE A 37 -11.46 3.88 26.00
CA ILE A 37 -11.31 2.68 25.15
C ILE A 37 -12.69 2.14 24.82
N ASN A 38 -12.86 1.73 23.54
CA ASN A 38 -14.06 1.07 23.03
C ASN A 38 -15.33 1.91 23.03
N PHE A 39 -15.19 3.24 22.97
CA PHE A 39 -16.30 4.14 22.66
C PHE A 39 -16.24 4.59 21.19
N SER A 40 -17.39 4.94 20.62
CA SER A 40 -17.58 5.31 19.22
C SER A 40 -18.68 6.33 19.05
N SER A 41 -18.53 7.18 18.04
CA SER A 41 -19.53 8.16 17.57
C SER A 41 -20.60 7.56 16.64
N ARG A 42 -20.77 6.25 16.57
CA ARG A 42 -21.73 5.59 15.65
C ARG A 42 -23.17 6.07 15.88
N ASP A 43 -23.54 6.33 17.12
CA ASP A 43 -24.88 6.80 17.49
C ASP A 43 -24.91 8.30 17.79
N PHE A 44 -23.96 9.07 17.20
CA PHE A 44 -23.91 10.51 17.38
C PHE A 44 -25.30 11.15 17.24
N PRO A 45 -25.71 12.09 18.15
CA PRO A 45 -24.91 12.78 19.16
C PRO A 45 -24.68 12.01 20.47
N ALA A 46 -25.24 10.81 20.63
CA ALA A 46 -24.95 9.93 21.75
C ALA A 46 -23.57 9.26 21.54
N LEU A 47 -22.97 8.77 22.64
CA LEU A 47 -21.72 8.03 22.62
C LEU A 47 -22.01 6.58 22.95
N SER A 48 -21.69 5.67 22.02
CA SER A 48 -21.91 4.23 22.19
C SER A 48 -20.61 3.45 22.31
N THR A 49 -20.67 2.28 22.89
CA THR A 49 -19.55 1.34 22.82
C THR A 49 -19.41 0.82 21.37
N ARG A 50 -18.17 0.41 20.97
CA ARG A 50 -17.96 -0.25 19.69
C ARG A 50 -18.81 -1.49 19.55
N LYS A 51 -19.07 -1.94 18.31
CA LYS A 51 -19.67 -3.25 18.07
C LYS A 51 -18.73 -4.36 18.53
N PRO A 52 -19.26 -5.54 18.96
CA PRO A 52 -18.44 -6.71 19.16
C PRO A 52 -17.83 -7.15 17.83
N ARG A 53 -16.64 -7.73 17.85
CA ARG A 53 -15.97 -8.30 16.69
C ARG A 53 -16.27 -9.78 16.57
N ARG A 54 -16.14 -10.36 15.36
CA ARG A 54 -16.29 -11.80 15.13
C ARG A 54 -14.92 -12.39 14.85
N LYS A 55 -14.53 -13.41 15.59
CA LYS A 55 -13.35 -14.21 15.29
C LYS A 55 -13.64 -15.16 14.14
N LEU A 56 -12.87 -15.08 13.07
CA LEU A 56 -13.08 -15.89 11.87
C LEU A 56 -12.29 -17.19 11.95
N ARG A 57 -11.02 -17.11 12.17
CA ARG A 57 -10.12 -18.26 12.25
C ARG A 57 -8.82 -17.93 12.98
N THR A 58 -8.14 -18.94 13.48
CA THR A 58 -6.77 -18.82 13.96
C THR A 58 -5.83 -18.70 12.76
N LEU A 59 -4.90 -17.74 12.80
CA LEU A 59 -3.99 -17.43 11.71
C LEU A 59 -2.66 -16.93 12.29
N THR A 60 -1.58 -17.67 12.06
CA THR A 60 -0.24 -17.36 12.57
C THR A 60 0.72 -17.06 11.42
N GLY A 61 1.76 -16.26 11.68
CA GLY A 61 2.80 -15.98 10.70
C GLY A 61 2.33 -15.17 9.49
N LEU A 62 1.37 -14.25 9.67
CA LEU A 62 0.85 -13.44 8.58
C LEU A 62 1.92 -12.45 8.08
N ASN A 63 2.23 -12.52 6.79
CA ASN A 63 3.16 -11.66 6.07
C ASN A 63 2.48 -10.55 5.26
N GLY A 64 1.20 -10.71 4.97
CA GLY A 64 0.38 -9.72 4.30
C GLY A 64 -1.03 -10.23 4.08
N MET A 65 -1.98 -9.32 3.91
CA MET A 65 -3.34 -9.64 3.48
C MET A 65 -3.86 -8.56 2.53
N TYR A 66 -4.67 -8.99 1.59
CA TYR A 66 -5.24 -8.13 0.57
C TYR A 66 -6.61 -8.65 0.15
N HIS A 67 -7.54 -7.74 -0.11
CA HIS A 67 -8.88 -8.11 -0.56
C HIS A 67 -9.08 -7.71 -2.02
N LEU A 68 -9.39 -8.70 -2.85
CA LEU A 68 -9.80 -8.56 -4.25
C LEU A 68 -10.71 -9.72 -4.62
N ASN A 69 -12.01 -9.49 -4.73
CA ASN A 69 -13.04 -10.53 -4.96
C ASN A 69 -13.01 -11.68 -3.92
N GLY A 70 -12.31 -11.48 -2.83
CA GLY A 70 -12.04 -12.42 -1.77
C GLY A 70 -10.82 -11.99 -0.95
N LEU A 71 -10.57 -12.64 0.15
CA LEU A 71 -9.47 -12.32 1.04
C LEU A 71 -8.27 -13.23 0.78
N LEU A 72 -7.17 -12.66 0.27
CA LEU A 72 -5.86 -13.32 0.21
C LEU A 72 -5.11 -13.07 1.52
N THR A 73 -4.62 -14.12 2.14
CA THR A 73 -3.71 -14.10 3.30
C THR A 73 -2.41 -14.81 2.95
N VAL A 74 -1.27 -14.19 3.25
CA VAL A 74 0.06 -14.77 3.06
C VAL A 74 0.60 -15.20 4.41
N CYS A 75 0.71 -16.51 4.64
CA CYS A 75 1.10 -17.10 5.92
C CYS A 75 2.42 -17.87 5.75
N GLY A 76 3.51 -17.31 6.30
CA GLY A 76 4.84 -17.85 6.01
C GLY A 76 5.11 -17.80 4.51
N LYS A 77 5.18 -18.96 3.87
CA LYS A 77 5.40 -19.13 2.42
C LYS A 77 4.13 -19.43 1.62
N ASP A 78 3.01 -19.62 2.30
CA ASP A 78 1.77 -20.12 1.70
C ASP A 78 0.81 -18.96 1.40
N LEU A 79 0.12 -19.06 0.27
CA LEU A 79 -0.99 -18.18 -0.11
C LEU A 79 -2.30 -18.91 0.19
N VAL A 80 -3.18 -18.28 0.93
CA VAL A 80 -4.53 -18.80 1.20
C VAL A 80 -5.55 -17.75 0.77
N TYR A 81 -6.32 -18.08 -0.25
CA TYR A 81 -7.34 -17.21 -0.83
C TYR A 81 -8.74 -17.77 -0.52
N THR A 82 -9.59 -16.94 0.02
CA THR A 82 -10.98 -17.25 0.36
C THR A 82 -11.91 -16.33 -0.42
N PRO A 83 -12.63 -16.83 -1.44
CA PRO A 83 -13.53 -16.03 -2.28
C PRO A 83 -14.72 -15.48 -1.49
N ASP A 84 -15.23 -14.29 -1.89
CA ASP A 84 -16.42 -13.67 -1.26
C ASP A 84 -17.74 -14.36 -1.61
N ASP A 85 -17.78 -15.07 -2.73
CA ASP A 85 -18.97 -15.78 -3.21
C ASP A 85 -19.25 -17.11 -2.48
N GLY A 86 -18.36 -17.48 -1.53
CA GLY A 86 -18.45 -18.75 -0.80
C GLY A 86 -17.89 -19.95 -1.56
N GLY A 87 -17.11 -19.71 -2.60
CA GLY A 87 -16.34 -20.74 -3.30
C GLY A 87 -15.30 -21.43 -2.41
N GLU A 88 -14.69 -22.49 -2.93
CA GLU A 88 -13.67 -23.23 -2.19
C GLU A 88 -12.43 -22.37 -1.91
N THR A 89 -11.87 -22.51 -0.71
CA THR A 89 -10.61 -21.86 -0.35
C THR A 89 -9.45 -22.46 -1.13
N VAL A 90 -8.71 -21.63 -1.85
CA VAL A 90 -7.52 -22.04 -2.60
C VAL A 90 -6.29 -21.85 -1.73
N THR A 91 -5.44 -22.89 -1.67
CA THR A 91 -4.16 -22.84 -0.95
C THR A 91 -3.02 -23.20 -1.89
N CYS A 92 -2.06 -22.27 -2.04
CA CYS A 92 -0.82 -22.49 -2.79
C CYS A 92 0.34 -22.56 -1.81
N THR A 93 0.93 -23.73 -1.66
CA THR A 93 2.02 -23.97 -0.71
C THR A 93 3.37 -23.61 -1.31
N ASP A 94 4.27 -23.07 -0.49
CA ASP A 94 5.66 -22.68 -0.86
C ASP A 94 5.73 -21.74 -2.09
N ALA A 95 4.70 -20.89 -2.25
CA ALA A 95 4.56 -20.02 -3.42
C ALA A 95 5.39 -18.73 -3.34
N VAL A 96 5.78 -18.32 -2.13
CA VAL A 96 6.50 -17.05 -1.87
C VAL A 96 7.54 -17.23 -0.76
N ALA A 97 8.47 -16.31 -0.62
CA ALA A 97 9.42 -16.31 0.50
C ALA A 97 8.72 -15.94 1.82
N ASP A 98 9.24 -16.41 2.96
CA ASP A 98 8.76 -16.02 4.28
C ASP A 98 9.28 -14.62 4.66
N SER A 99 8.59 -13.58 4.19
CA SER A 99 8.90 -12.17 4.42
C SER A 99 7.65 -11.31 4.28
N LYS A 100 7.66 -10.08 4.82
CA LYS A 100 6.54 -9.13 4.64
C LYS A 100 6.32 -8.80 3.18
N LYS A 101 5.05 -8.70 2.78
CA LYS A 101 4.62 -8.48 1.40
C LYS A 101 4.01 -7.10 1.18
N ALA A 102 4.33 -6.54 0.01
CA ALA A 102 3.55 -5.47 -0.60
C ALA A 102 2.64 -6.11 -1.65
N LEU A 103 1.34 -5.87 -1.52
CA LEU A 103 0.30 -6.50 -2.33
C LEU A 103 -0.46 -5.43 -3.09
N VAL A 104 -0.72 -5.66 -4.37
CA VAL A 104 -1.49 -4.76 -5.22
C VAL A 104 -2.33 -5.53 -6.22
N GLY A 105 -3.59 -5.13 -6.41
CA GLY A 105 -4.49 -5.73 -7.39
C GLY A 105 -4.36 -5.09 -8.76
N LEU A 106 -4.46 -5.91 -9.83
CA LEU A 106 -4.62 -5.45 -11.20
C LEU A 106 -5.54 -6.43 -11.95
N GLY A 107 -6.73 -5.99 -12.32
CA GLY A 107 -7.75 -6.88 -12.90
C GLY A 107 -8.13 -7.99 -11.93
N THR A 108 -7.94 -9.24 -12.33
CA THR A 108 -8.16 -10.42 -11.48
C THR A 108 -6.92 -10.83 -10.67
N LYS A 109 -5.78 -10.19 -10.90
CA LYS A 109 -4.50 -10.61 -10.34
C LYS A 109 -4.13 -9.80 -9.11
N ILE A 110 -3.59 -10.49 -8.09
CA ILE A 110 -2.94 -9.87 -6.93
C ILE A 110 -1.43 -10.09 -7.11
N LEU A 111 -0.70 -9.00 -7.29
CA LEU A 111 0.74 -9.00 -7.45
C LEU A 111 1.41 -8.93 -6.09
N ILE A 112 2.46 -9.73 -5.91
CA ILE A 112 3.12 -9.97 -4.62
C ILE A 112 4.60 -9.59 -4.74
N PHE A 113 5.00 -8.54 -4.04
CA PHE A 113 6.38 -8.08 -3.94
C PHE A 113 6.95 -8.34 -2.53
N PRO A 114 8.25 -8.61 -2.37
CA PRO A 114 9.31 -8.58 -3.38
C PRO A 114 9.43 -9.85 -4.24
N ASP A 115 8.58 -10.87 -4.08
CA ASP A 115 8.70 -12.17 -4.75
C ASP A 115 8.48 -12.08 -6.28
N LYS A 116 7.86 -10.99 -6.77
CA LYS A 116 7.58 -10.74 -8.18
C LYS A 116 6.73 -11.86 -8.80
N VAL A 117 5.66 -12.24 -8.09
CA VAL A 117 4.68 -13.23 -8.55
C VAL A 117 3.28 -12.63 -8.58
N ALA A 118 2.41 -13.20 -9.39
CA ALA A 118 1.00 -12.88 -9.48
C ALA A 118 0.16 -14.09 -9.06
N PHE A 119 -0.81 -13.88 -8.20
CA PHE A 119 -1.88 -14.81 -7.90
C PHE A 119 -3.13 -14.37 -8.67
N ASP A 120 -3.72 -15.24 -9.47
CA ASP A 120 -4.94 -14.96 -10.21
C ASP A 120 -6.17 -15.43 -9.40
N THR A 121 -7.07 -14.50 -9.05
CA THR A 121 -8.27 -14.81 -8.27
C THR A 121 -9.33 -15.58 -9.06
N ALA A 122 -9.22 -15.62 -10.40
CA ALA A 122 -10.18 -16.28 -11.26
C ALA A 122 -9.98 -17.81 -11.31
N ASP A 123 -8.74 -18.28 -11.26
CA ASP A 123 -8.40 -19.70 -11.37
C ASP A 123 -7.52 -20.23 -10.22
N GLY A 124 -7.05 -19.36 -9.33
CA GLY A 124 -6.18 -19.70 -8.21
C GLY A 124 -4.73 -20.00 -8.59
N SER A 125 -4.32 -19.68 -9.83
CA SER A 125 -2.97 -19.95 -10.32
C SER A 125 -1.96 -18.93 -9.79
N VAL A 126 -0.69 -19.37 -9.67
CA VAL A 126 0.44 -18.50 -9.33
C VAL A 126 1.41 -18.50 -10.50
N SER A 127 1.80 -17.31 -10.96
CA SER A 127 2.75 -17.12 -12.06
C SER A 127 3.83 -16.11 -11.72
N ALA A 128 5.04 -16.29 -12.25
CA ALA A 128 6.12 -15.32 -12.11
C ALA A 128 5.86 -14.10 -13.01
N LEU A 129 6.13 -12.88 -12.51
CA LEU A 129 6.08 -11.66 -13.31
C LEU A 129 7.27 -11.56 -14.26
N GLY A 130 8.46 -11.98 -13.82
CA GLY A 130 9.66 -12.05 -14.64
C GLY A 130 9.81 -13.40 -15.32
N ALA A 131 10.69 -13.47 -16.32
CA ALA A 131 11.09 -14.70 -16.96
C ALA A 131 12.59 -14.67 -17.27
N CYS A 132 13.24 -15.81 -17.16
CA CYS A 132 14.65 -15.96 -17.47
C CYS A 132 14.88 -17.27 -18.20
N TRP A 133 15.63 -17.20 -19.30
CA TRP A 133 16.14 -18.34 -20.02
C TRP A 133 17.66 -18.21 -20.14
N LYS A 134 18.38 -19.32 -20.01
CA LYS A 134 19.85 -19.39 -20.16
C LYS A 134 20.23 -20.53 -21.07
N ALA A 135 21.25 -20.31 -21.88
CA ALA A 135 21.69 -21.28 -22.86
C ALA A 135 22.27 -22.59 -22.26
N GLU A 136 22.84 -22.56 -21.09
CA GLU A 136 23.35 -23.72 -20.31
C GLU A 136 23.98 -24.82 -21.16
N GLY A 137 24.89 -24.48 -22.10
CA GLY A 137 25.56 -25.42 -23.01
C GLY A 137 24.77 -25.75 -24.28
N GLN A 138 23.60 -25.12 -24.49
CA GLN A 138 22.86 -25.23 -25.75
C GLN A 138 23.38 -24.24 -26.79
N SER A 139 23.25 -24.56 -28.07
CA SER A 139 23.51 -23.64 -29.16
C SER A 139 22.42 -22.59 -29.26
N VAL A 140 22.80 -21.36 -29.54
CA VAL A 140 21.90 -20.25 -29.84
C VAL A 140 22.28 -19.70 -31.20
N GLU A 141 21.31 -19.67 -32.12
CA GLU A 141 21.53 -19.18 -33.48
C GLU A 141 20.89 -17.79 -33.62
N PHE A 142 21.64 -16.89 -34.24
CA PHE A 142 21.19 -15.55 -34.57
C PHE A 142 21.17 -15.37 -36.07
N ALA A 143 20.05 -14.91 -36.62
CA ALA A 143 19.93 -14.70 -38.05
C ALA A 143 19.10 -13.46 -38.36
N PRO A 144 19.47 -12.67 -39.39
CA PRO A 144 18.66 -11.55 -39.84
C PRO A 144 17.33 -12.09 -40.41
N CYS A 145 16.25 -11.41 -40.10
CA CYS A 145 14.91 -11.82 -40.51
C CYS A 145 13.99 -10.62 -40.73
N ASP A 146 12.78 -10.90 -41.23
CA ASP A 146 11.69 -9.96 -41.23
C ASP A 146 10.95 -9.91 -39.88
N ALA A 147 9.94 -9.06 -39.78
CA ALA A 147 9.15 -8.89 -38.53
C ALA A 147 8.37 -10.16 -38.13
N GLU A 148 8.11 -11.05 -39.05
CA GLU A 148 7.45 -12.35 -38.84
C GLU A 148 8.44 -13.46 -38.47
N GLY A 149 9.74 -13.17 -38.46
CA GLY A 149 10.81 -14.14 -38.12
C GLY A 149 11.25 -15.02 -39.26
N ARG A 150 10.93 -14.70 -40.52
CA ARG A 150 11.43 -15.40 -41.68
C ARG A 150 12.85 -14.94 -42.01
N THR A 151 13.81 -15.84 -41.95
CA THR A 151 15.23 -15.53 -42.14
C THR A 151 15.56 -15.18 -43.59
N TYR A 152 16.44 -14.22 -43.77
CA TYR A 152 17.04 -13.91 -45.05
C TYR A 152 18.21 -14.85 -45.32
N THR A 153 18.13 -15.60 -46.42
CA THR A 153 19.19 -16.50 -46.83
C THR A 153 19.80 -16.01 -48.14
N PRO A 154 21.02 -15.45 -48.13
CA PRO A 154 21.67 -15.01 -49.34
C PRO A 154 22.02 -16.23 -50.23
N THR A 155 21.80 -16.06 -51.51
CA THR A 155 22.15 -17.06 -52.53
C THR A 155 23.57 -16.89 -53.06
N GLY A 156 24.24 -15.83 -52.66
CA GLY A 156 25.63 -15.56 -53.02
C GLY A 156 26.20 -14.42 -52.17
N VAL A 157 27.53 -14.37 -52.12
CA VAL A 157 28.31 -13.34 -51.41
C VAL A 157 29.41 -12.86 -52.38
N GLY A 158 29.63 -11.57 -52.49
CA GLY A 158 30.68 -11.01 -53.33
C GLY A 158 30.65 -9.50 -53.40
N ARG A 159 31.65 -8.92 -54.09
CA ARG A 159 31.74 -7.46 -54.30
C ARG A 159 30.78 -6.94 -55.37
N GLU A 160 30.52 -7.82 -56.38
CA GLU A 160 29.69 -7.44 -57.49
C GLU A 160 28.42 -8.30 -57.51
N GLU A 161 27.31 -7.68 -57.83
CA GLU A 161 26.01 -8.32 -57.93
C GLU A 161 25.97 -9.29 -59.12
N PRO A 162 25.21 -10.43 -59.05
CA PRO A 162 25.04 -11.35 -60.16
C PRO A 162 24.50 -10.68 -61.41
N GLU A 163 25.07 -10.99 -62.59
CA GLU A 163 24.67 -10.40 -63.87
C GLU A 163 23.22 -10.77 -64.31
N SER A 164 22.70 -11.91 -63.81
CA SER A 164 21.36 -12.39 -64.16
C SER A 164 20.58 -12.82 -62.92
N PRO A 165 20.17 -11.89 -62.06
CA PRO A 165 19.49 -12.22 -60.82
C PRO A 165 18.04 -12.67 -61.08
N ALA A 166 17.54 -13.57 -60.23
CA ALA A 166 16.13 -13.92 -60.17
C ALA A 166 15.35 -12.94 -59.29
N ASP A 167 14.07 -12.77 -59.60
CA ASP A 167 13.19 -11.91 -58.77
C ASP A 167 13.12 -12.45 -57.31
N GLY A 168 13.32 -11.57 -56.35
CA GLY A 168 13.38 -11.92 -54.93
C GLY A 168 14.70 -12.58 -54.50
N GLN A 169 15.71 -12.65 -55.38
CA GLN A 169 17.03 -13.15 -55.02
C GLN A 169 17.69 -12.25 -53.99
N ILE A 170 18.24 -12.88 -52.93
CA ILE A 170 18.97 -12.17 -51.88
C ILE A 170 20.47 -12.37 -52.10
N PHE A 171 21.22 -11.28 -52.01
CA PHE A 171 22.67 -11.28 -52.18
C PHE A 171 23.33 -10.49 -51.04
N LEU A 172 24.46 -11.02 -50.55
CA LEU A 172 25.28 -10.31 -49.55
C LEU A 172 26.43 -9.64 -50.29
N LYS A 173 26.35 -8.32 -50.43
CA LYS A 173 27.38 -7.49 -51.03
C LYS A 173 28.39 -7.09 -49.97
N VAL A 174 29.66 -7.46 -50.15
CA VAL A 174 30.75 -7.28 -49.20
C VAL A 174 31.94 -6.59 -49.85
N GLU A 175 32.71 -5.82 -49.08
CA GLU A 175 33.96 -5.24 -49.59
C GLU A 175 35.13 -6.25 -49.51
N ASP A 176 35.13 -7.14 -48.51
CA ASP A 176 36.15 -8.17 -48.29
C ASP A 176 35.56 -9.56 -48.46
N GLU A 177 35.74 -10.15 -49.62
CA GLU A 177 35.27 -11.50 -49.94
C GLU A 177 35.97 -12.62 -49.13
N GLU A 178 37.19 -12.37 -48.62
CA GLU A 178 37.93 -13.31 -47.79
C GLU A 178 37.41 -13.34 -46.35
N HIS A 179 36.78 -12.24 -45.94
CA HIS A 179 36.28 -12.09 -44.58
C HIS A 179 34.88 -11.43 -44.54
N PRO A 180 33.87 -12.03 -45.17
CA PRO A 180 32.54 -11.47 -45.32
C PRO A 180 31.81 -11.21 -43.98
N TRP A 181 32.38 -11.66 -42.85
CA TRP A 181 31.89 -11.45 -41.48
C TRP A 181 32.39 -10.15 -40.83
N ARG A 182 33.12 -9.31 -41.57
CA ARG A 182 33.73 -8.05 -41.02
C ARG A 182 32.83 -6.83 -41.16
N TYR A 183 31.56 -6.95 -41.01
CA TYR A 183 30.62 -5.82 -40.93
C TYR A 183 30.62 -4.79 -42.06
N ASP A 184 31.15 -5.14 -43.22
CA ASP A 184 31.19 -4.26 -44.36
C ASP A 184 30.20 -4.66 -45.46
N GLY A 185 29.29 -5.58 -45.12
CA GLY A 185 28.35 -6.16 -46.09
C GLY A 185 26.97 -5.53 -46.02
N THR A 186 26.33 -5.43 -47.16
CA THR A 186 24.93 -5.04 -47.31
C THR A 186 24.13 -6.20 -47.84
N LEU A 187 23.05 -6.59 -47.15
CA LEU A 187 22.13 -7.59 -47.66
C LEU A 187 21.14 -6.92 -48.63
N GLU A 188 21.10 -7.36 -49.85
CA GLU A 188 20.28 -6.77 -50.90
C GLU A 188 19.31 -7.79 -51.50
N VAL A 189 18.13 -7.34 -51.90
CA VAL A 189 17.14 -8.14 -52.62
C VAL A 189 16.91 -7.54 -54.02
N TYR A 190 16.90 -8.43 -55.02
CA TYR A 190 16.61 -8.01 -56.37
C TYR A 190 15.11 -7.97 -56.64
N SER A 191 14.67 -6.92 -57.32
CA SER A 191 13.29 -6.81 -57.81
C SER A 191 13.30 -6.75 -59.32
N ALA A 192 12.76 -7.78 -59.97
CA ALA A 192 12.64 -7.82 -61.44
C ALA A 192 11.69 -6.72 -61.99
N ALA A 193 10.74 -6.25 -61.16
CA ALA A 193 9.82 -5.19 -61.56
C ALA A 193 10.51 -3.83 -61.67
N SER A 194 11.51 -3.54 -60.85
CA SER A 194 12.31 -2.31 -60.90
C SER A 194 13.63 -2.47 -61.62
N GLY A 195 14.09 -3.71 -61.82
CA GLY A 195 15.40 -4.04 -62.37
C GLY A 195 16.58 -3.67 -61.46
N ASN A 196 16.32 -3.46 -60.16
CA ASN A 196 17.32 -2.96 -59.23
C ASN A 196 17.44 -3.83 -58.00
N TRP A 197 18.64 -3.85 -57.42
CA TRP A 197 18.90 -4.32 -56.07
C TRP A 197 18.52 -3.25 -55.03
N THR A 198 17.94 -3.69 -53.93
CA THR A 198 17.52 -2.79 -52.84
C THR A 198 18.02 -3.39 -51.53
N ALA A 199 18.70 -2.59 -50.74
CA ALA A 199 19.17 -2.99 -49.40
C ALA A 199 17.98 -3.40 -48.52
N LEU A 200 18.12 -4.56 -47.87
CA LEU A 200 17.17 -5.04 -46.88
C LEU A 200 17.39 -4.31 -45.56
N SER A 201 16.29 -3.94 -44.90
CA SER A 201 16.35 -3.44 -43.52
C SER A 201 16.58 -4.60 -42.55
N LEU A 202 17.62 -4.52 -41.76
CA LEU A 202 18.02 -5.52 -40.76
C LEU A 202 17.56 -5.15 -39.36
N ASP A 203 16.35 -4.62 -39.24
CA ASP A 203 15.79 -4.21 -37.94
C ASP A 203 15.44 -5.36 -37.01
N TYR A 204 15.43 -6.61 -37.54
CA TYR A 204 14.97 -7.78 -36.79
C TYR A 204 16.01 -8.88 -36.78
N CYS A 205 16.13 -9.54 -35.61
CA CYS A 205 16.95 -10.72 -35.40
C CYS A 205 16.09 -11.88 -34.92
N ARG A 206 16.24 -13.05 -35.61
CA ARG A 206 15.71 -14.30 -35.14
C ARG A 206 16.71 -14.97 -34.22
N ILE A 207 16.31 -15.22 -32.98
CA ILE A 207 17.07 -15.95 -31.96
C ILE A 207 16.48 -17.35 -31.88
N THR A 208 17.18 -18.37 -32.41
CA THR A 208 16.78 -19.77 -32.29
C THR A 208 17.39 -20.34 -31.02
N ALA A 209 16.55 -20.58 -30.02
CA ALA A 209 16.94 -20.98 -28.67
C ALA A 209 15.90 -21.96 -28.11
N ALA A 210 16.24 -23.23 -27.99
CA ALA A 210 15.30 -24.26 -27.55
C ALA A 210 14.75 -23.98 -26.14
N GLY A 211 13.42 -23.96 -25.99
CA GLY A 211 12.73 -23.69 -24.74
C GLY A 211 12.58 -22.18 -24.38
N ALA A 212 13.19 -21.27 -25.14
CA ALA A 212 12.99 -19.83 -24.90
C ALA A 212 11.57 -19.40 -25.26
N GLN A 213 10.98 -19.97 -26.32
CA GLN A 213 9.60 -19.67 -26.73
C GLN A 213 8.54 -20.01 -25.67
N GLU A 214 8.85 -20.85 -24.70
CA GLU A 214 7.95 -21.20 -23.59
C GLU A 214 7.93 -20.15 -22.49
N LYS A 215 8.95 -19.26 -22.46
CA LYS A 215 9.17 -18.26 -21.42
C LYS A 215 8.69 -16.87 -21.81
N PHE A 216 8.65 -16.58 -23.10
CA PHE A 216 8.39 -15.23 -23.61
C PHE A 216 7.22 -15.22 -24.59
N CYS A 217 6.50 -14.09 -24.59
CA CYS A 217 5.36 -13.86 -25.47
C CYS A 217 5.66 -12.72 -26.45
N GLN A 218 4.88 -12.67 -27.53
CA GLN A 218 4.90 -11.51 -28.43
C GLN A 218 4.66 -10.22 -27.66
N TRP A 219 5.44 -9.20 -27.92
CA TRP A 219 5.45 -7.88 -27.29
C TRP A 219 6.08 -7.82 -25.89
N ASP A 220 6.71 -8.89 -25.43
CA ASP A 220 7.60 -8.79 -24.28
C ASP A 220 8.83 -7.94 -24.61
N THR A 221 9.31 -7.21 -23.62
CA THR A 221 10.65 -6.61 -23.67
C THR A 221 11.62 -7.54 -22.96
N VAL A 222 12.59 -8.03 -23.71
CA VAL A 222 13.57 -9.00 -23.26
C VAL A 222 14.95 -8.36 -23.28
N THR A 223 15.66 -8.42 -22.16
CA THR A 223 17.07 -8.08 -22.11
C THR A 223 17.89 -9.26 -22.57
N VAL A 224 18.63 -9.09 -23.66
CA VAL A 224 19.59 -10.05 -24.18
C VAL A 224 20.95 -9.75 -23.58
N GLN A 225 21.67 -10.77 -23.13
CA GLN A 225 23.00 -10.67 -22.56
C GLN A 225 23.88 -11.84 -23.00
N GLY A 226 25.19 -11.63 -22.99
CA GLY A 226 26.17 -12.68 -23.24
C GLY A 226 26.41 -12.97 -24.72
N THR A 227 26.00 -12.08 -25.63
CA THR A 227 26.28 -12.19 -27.06
C THR A 227 27.57 -11.49 -27.48
N ALA A 228 28.18 -10.70 -26.57
CA ALA A 228 29.40 -9.95 -26.85
C ALA A 228 30.63 -10.88 -27.00
N ALA A 229 31.47 -10.61 -28.01
CA ALA A 229 32.77 -11.26 -28.16
C ALA A 229 33.84 -10.57 -27.29
N LYS A 230 34.83 -11.34 -26.84
CA LYS A 230 35.95 -10.84 -26.01
C LYS A 230 36.84 -9.77 -26.65
N GLN A 231 36.83 -9.67 -27.98
CA GLN A 231 37.67 -8.72 -28.71
C GLN A 231 36.79 -7.62 -29.32
N ALA A 232 36.96 -6.42 -28.80
CA ALA A 232 36.32 -5.23 -29.35
C ALA A 232 36.61 -5.09 -30.86
N GLY A 233 35.56 -4.86 -31.67
CA GLY A 233 35.64 -4.62 -33.11
C GLY A 233 35.53 -5.88 -33.99
N GLN A 234 35.23 -7.04 -33.42
CA GLN A 234 35.02 -8.27 -34.22
C GLN A 234 33.57 -8.74 -34.23
N TRP A 235 32.71 -8.20 -33.38
CA TRP A 235 31.33 -8.58 -33.24
C TRP A 235 30.62 -7.56 -32.37
N GLU A 236 29.61 -6.85 -32.90
CA GLU A 236 28.75 -6.04 -32.06
C GLU A 236 27.70 -6.91 -31.39
N ALA A 237 27.53 -6.75 -30.11
CA ALA A 237 26.64 -7.57 -29.31
C ALA A 237 25.19 -7.19 -29.51
N LEU A 238 24.31 -8.19 -29.56
CA LEU A 238 22.86 -7.97 -29.43
C LEU A 238 22.46 -7.62 -27.99
N ASP A 239 23.42 -7.44 -27.10
CA ASP A 239 23.20 -7.19 -25.69
C ASP A 239 22.44 -5.88 -25.48
N GLY A 240 21.30 -5.97 -24.78
CA GLY A 240 20.42 -4.84 -24.51
C GLY A 240 18.95 -5.23 -24.46
N ASP A 241 18.10 -4.22 -24.35
CA ASP A 241 16.65 -4.41 -24.30
C ASP A 241 16.05 -4.49 -25.70
N CYS A 242 15.49 -5.65 -26.04
CA CYS A 242 14.87 -5.94 -27.33
C CYS A 242 13.37 -6.23 -27.14
N VAL A 243 12.56 -5.86 -28.13
CA VAL A 243 11.13 -6.20 -28.14
C VAL A 243 10.91 -7.47 -29.00
N VAL A 244 10.16 -8.43 -28.45
CA VAL A 244 9.76 -9.65 -29.17
C VAL A 244 8.61 -9.32 -30.12
N TYR A 245 8.83 -9.49 -31.43
CA TYR A 245 7.84 -9.23 -32.47
C TYR A 245 7.08 -10.50 -32.89
N ALA A 246 7.76 -11.62 -32.88
CA ALA A 246 7.13 -12.91 -33.17
C ALA A 246 7.76 -14.03 -32.31
N VAL A 247 6.94 -15.01 -31.97
CA VAL A 247 7.35 -16.24 -31.29
C VAL A 247 6.98 -17.39 -32.20
N THR A 248 7.95 -18.23 -32.53
CA THR A 248 7.75 -19.44 -33.34
C THR A 248 8.03 -20.67 -32.51
N GLU A 249 7.89 -21.87 -33.08
CA GLU A 249 8.04 -23.13 -32.35
C GLU A 249 9.38 -23.25 -31.60
N ASN A 250 10.48 -22.69 -32.13
CA ASN A 250 11.82 -22.81 -31.55
C ASN A 250 12.59 -21.49 -31.51
N SER A 251 11.94 -20.36 -31.81
CA SER A 251 12.67 -19.09 -31.85
C SER A 251 11.85 -17.87 -31.48
N LEU A 252 12.56 -16.83 -31.13
CA LEU A 252 12.05 -15.48 -30.90
C LEU A 252 12.54 -14.57 -32.02
N CYS A 253 11.65 -13.77 -32.60
CA CYS A 253 12.03 -12.65 -33.45
C CYS A 253 12.05 -11.39 -32.59
N VAL A 254 13.19 -10.75 -32.46
CA VAL A 254 13.34 -9.51 -31.69
C VAL A 254 13.70 -8.35 -32.62
N ARG A 255 13.19 -7.16 -32.29
CA ARG A 255 13.70 -5.93 -32.87
C ARG A 255 14.92 -5.51 -32.08
N ALA A 256 16.05 -5.43 -32.75
CA ALA A 256 17.29 -4.87 -32.22
C ALA A 256 17.42 -3.42 -32.64
N ASP A 257 17.96 -2.57 -31.79
CA ASP A 257 18.30 -1.19 -32.11
C ASP A 257 19.79 -0.96 -31.79
N PRO A 258 20.60 -0.58 -32.72
CA PRO A 258 20.38 -0.34 -34.16
C PRO A 258 20.49 -1.61 -34.99
N ALA A 259 19.94 -1.56 -36.22
CA ALA A 259 20.23 -2.54 -37.24
C ALA A 259 21.73 -2.68 -37.39
N GLY A 260 22.27 -3.69 -36.81
CA GLY A 260 23.70 -3.93 -36.82
C GLY A 260 24.08 -5.02 -37.80
N ASP A 261 25.30 -4.98 -38.19
CA ASP A 261 25.97 -5.89 -39.07
C ASP A 261 26.18 -7.28 -38.45
N TYR A 262 25.67 -7.53 -37.25
CA TYR A 262 26.06 -8.68 -36.43
C TYR A 262 25.30 -9.97 -36.69
N PHE A 263 24.45 -10.01 -37.67
CA PHE A 263 23.60 -11.17 -37.88
C PHE A 263 23.91 -11.96 -39.12
N TYR A 264 25.09 -11.79 -39.68
CA TYR A 264 25.54 -12.56 -40.83
C TYR A 264 26.05 -13.97 -40.45
N GLY A 265 25.61 -14.51 -39.32
CA GLY A 265 26.10 -15.81 -38.91
C GLY A 265 25.33 -16.46 -37.77
N THR A 266 25.78 -17.64 -37.40
CA THR A 266 25.24 -18.43 -36.32
C THR A 266 26.25 -18.51 -35.20
N LEU A 267 25.85 -18.12 -34.00
CA LEU A 267 26.64 -18.27 -32.79
C LEU A 267 26.25 -19.58 -32.11
N VAL A 268 27.12 -20.55 -32.11
CA VAL A 268 26.96 -21.81 -31.37
C VAL A 268 27.78 -21.71 -30.10
N GLN A 269 27.11 -21.68 -28.96
CA GLN A 269 27.78 -21.57 -27.68
C GLN A 269 28.26 -22.92 -27.15
N GLY A 270 29.57 -23.09 -27.04
CA GLY A 270 30.21 -24.25 -26.39
C GLY A 270 30.59 -23.94 -24.93
N THR A 271 31.19 -24.93 -24.26
CA THR A 271 31.64 -24.77 -22.84
C THR A 271 32.78 -23.75 -22.66
N ASP A 272 33.64 -23.58 -23.66
CA ASP A 272 34.85 -22.75 -23.60
C ASP A 272 34.92 -21.66 -24.69
N ALA A 273 34.16 -21.80 -25.76
CA ALA A 273 34.12 -20.85 -26.87
C ALA A 273 32.82 -20.97 -27.66
N ALA A 274 32.34 -19.84 -28.16
CA ALA A 274 31.27 -19.81 -29.14
C ALA A 274 31.85 -19.99 -30.55
N GLN A 275 31.15 -20.69 -31.43
CA GLN A 275 31.50 -20.80 -32.84
C GLN A 275 30.55 -19.92 -33.66
N TRP A 276 31.13 -18.98 -34.36
CA TRP A 276 30.43 -18.21 -35.37
C TRP A 276 30.57 -18.87 -36.73
N THR A 277 29.49 -18.99 -37.47
CA THR A 277 29.49 -19.51 -38.82
C THR A 277 28.85 -18.50 -39.76
N SER A 278 29.49 -18.21 -40.89
CA SER A 278 28.93 -17.32 -41.91
C SER A 278 27.56 -17.79 -42.42
N LEU A 279 26.74 -16.85 -42.93
CA LEU A 279 25.39 -17.18 -43.43
C LEU A 279 25.39 -18.22 -44.55
N ASP A 280 26.42 -18.24 -45.39
CA ASP A 280 26.59 -19.19 -46.47
C ASP A 280 27.17 -20.55 -45.98
N GLY A 281 27.50 -20.66 -44.68
CA GLY A 281 28.09 -21.86 -44.09
C GLY A 281 29.53 -22.13 -44.49
N SER A 282 30.14 -21.24 -45.28
CA SER A 282 31.48 -21.48 -45.87
C SER A 282 32.61 -21.30 -44.84
N GLN A 283 32.37 -20.55 -43.79
CA GLN A 283 33.40 -20.21 -42.81
C GLN A 283 32.91 -20.37 -41.37
N THR A 284 33.75 -20.95 -40.53
CA THR A 284 33.49 -21.09 -39.10
C THR A 284 34.67 -20.53 -38.30
N ARG A 285 34.38 -19.74 -37.30
CA ARG A 285 35.37 -19.12 -36.43
C ARG A 285 35.04 -19.33 -34.96
N SER A 286 36.04 -19.72 -34.16
CA SER A 286 35.87 -19.75 -32.71
C SER A 286 36.01 -18.36 -32.10
N ILE A 287 35.02 -17.96 -31.33
CA ILE A 287 34.98 -16.69 -30.62
C ILE A 287 34.92 -17.03 -29.13
N ALA A 288 35.86 -16.48 -28.35
CA ALA A 288 35.77 -16.62 -26.90
C ALA A 288 34.57 -15.82 -26.40
N ALA A 289 33.49 -16.48 -25.99
CA ALA A 289 32.37 -15.85 -25.36
C ALA A 289 32.66 -15.58 -23.88
N GLU A 290 32.39 -14.38 -23.42
CA GLU A 290 32.64 -14.02 -22.03
C GLU A 290 31.60 -14.58 -21.08
N GLN A 291 30.37 -14.79 -21.53
CA GLN A 291 29.24 -15.19 -20.72
C GLN A 291 28.30 -16.11 -21.47
N THR A 292 27.47 -16.85 -20.73
CA THR A 292 26.37 -17.61 -21.28
C THR A 292 25.29 -16.69 -21.81
N VAL A 293 24.75 -16.94 -22.99
CA VAL A 293 23.59 -16.19 -23.51
C VAL A 293 22.43 -16.34 -22.56
N GLN A 294 21.89 -15.21 -22.16
CA GLN A 294 20.73 -15.10 -21.28
C GLN A 294 19.69 -14.17 -21.90
N LEU A 295 18.44 -14.59 -21.83
CA LEU A 295 17.27 -13.82 -22.19
C LEU A 295 16.45 -13.60 -20.93
N GLU A 296 16.15 -12.35 -20.59
CA GLU A 296 15.46 -12.05 -19.34
C GLU A 296 14.38 -10.97 -19.53
N ARG A 297 13.16 -11.27 -19.09
CA ARG A 297 12.12 -10.25 -18.89
C ARG A 297 12.20 -9.77 -17.45
N ARG A 298 12.79 -8.60 -17.28
CA ARG A 298 13.10 -8.02 -15.97
C ARG A 298 11.89 -7.37 -15.32
N VAL A 299 11.79 -7.52 -13.99
CA VAL A 299 10.88 -6.77 -13.12
C VAL A 299 11.71 -5.95 -12.14
N PRO A 300 11.48 -4.64 -11.99
CA PRO A 300 12.26 -3.82 -11.09
C PRO A 300 12.10 -4.25 -9.62
N ASP A 301 13.10 -3.91 -8.79
CA ASP A 301 13.03 -4.08 -7.34
C ASP A 301 12.29 -2.88 -6.76
N LEU A 302 11.07 -3.13 -6.29
CA LEU A 302 10.15 -2.10 -5.83
C LEU A 302 9.97 -2.16 -4.31
N ASP A 303 10.12 -1.01 -3.64
CA ASP A 303 9.87 -0.87 -2.20
C ASP A 303 8.38 -0.74 -1.90
N PHE A 304 7.66 0.03 -2.71
CA PHE A 304 6.24 0.28 -2.57
C PHE A 304 5.57 0.26 -3.93
N VAL A 305 4.33 -0.24 -3.95
CA VAL A 305 3.54 -0.41 -5.16
C VAL A 305 2.12 0.10 -4.97
N THR A 306 1.51 0.57 -6.05
CA THR A 306 0.10 0.97 -6.12
C THR A 306 -0.44 0.75 -7.53
N GLU A 307 -1.75 0.61 -7.67
CA GLU A 307 -2.42 0.55 -8.98
C GLU A 307 -3.02 1.91 -9.30
N CYS A 308 -2.86 2.38 -10.53
CA CYS A 308 -3.51 3.57 -11.03
C CYS A 308 -3.71 3.45 -12.55
N ASP A 309 -4.94 3.67 -13.01
CA ASP A 309 -5.33 3.65 -14.41
C ASP A 309 -4.89 2.38 -15.16
N ASN A 310 -5.19 1.22 -14.58
CA ASN A 310 -4.85 -0.10 -15.11
C ASN A 310 -3.34 -0.31 -15.36
N ARG A 311 -2.50 0.34 -14.56
CA ARG A 311 -1.06 0.14 -14.47
C ARG A 311 -0.65 -0.09 -13.03
N VAL A 312 0.29 -0.99 -12.82
CA VAL A 312 1.00 -1.06 -11.55
C VAL A 312 2.15 -0.07 -11.58
N TRP A 313 2.16 0.77 -10.60
CA TRP A 313 3.19 1.75 -10.31
C TRP A 313 4.00 1.33 -9.11
N GLY A 314 5.28 1.58 -9.14
CA GLY A 314 6.14 1.28 -7.99
C GLY A 314 7.35 2.19 -7.94
N CYS A 315 8.03 2.20 -6.80
CA CYS A 315 9.23 3.00 -6.62
C CYS A 315 10.38 2.19 -6.02
N SER A 316 11.59 2.52 -6.45
CA SER A 316 12.84 1.97 -5.95
C SER A 316 13.65 3.05 -5.27
N SER A 317 13.88 2.92 -3.96
CA SER A 317 14.74 3.84 -3.20
C SER A 317 16.20 3.70 -3.57
N ARG A 318 16.61 2.49 -3.97
CA ARG A 318 18.01 2.22 -4.38
C ARG A 318 18.37 3.00 -5.64
N GLU A 319 17.47 3.04 -6.61
CA GLU A 319 17.67 3.70 -7.90
C GLU A 319 17.12 5.14 -7.92
N ASN A 320 16.29 5.48 -6.93
CA ASN A 320 15.58 6.75 -6.84
C ASN A 320 14.65 6.98 -8.05
N VAL A 321 13.98 5.91 -8.50
CA VAL A 321 13.16 5.86 -9.71
C VAL A 321 11.74 5.43 -9.36
N ILE A 322 10.78 6.03 -10.04
CA ILE A 322 9.38 5.59 -10.09
C ILE A 322 9.18 4.87 -11.41
N TYR A 323 8.64 3.66 -11.37
CA TYR A 323 8.35 2.79 -12.50
C TYR A 323 6.84 2.59 -12.69
N ALA A 324 6.41 2.41 -13.93
CA ALA A 324 5.09 1.88 -14.26
C ALA A 324 5.22 0.72 -15.25
N CYS A 325 4.45 -0.33 -15.03
CA CYS A 325 4.35 -1.42 -15.99
C CYS A 325 3.62 -0.95 -17.27
N LYS A 326 3.68 -1.77 -18.31
CA LYS A 326 2.87 -1.61 -19.51
C LYS A 326 1.38 -1.65 -19.17
N LEU A 327 0.56 -0.89 -19.89
CA LEU A 327 -0.88 -0.80 -19.64
C LEU A 327 -1.55 -2.19 -19.62
N GLY A 328 -2.15 -2.56 -18.51
CA GLY A 328 -2.82 -3.85 -18.30
C GLY A 328 -1.90 -5.06 -18.23
N ASP A 329 -0.58 -4.88 -18.30
CA ASP A 329 0.40 -5.96 -18.34
C ASP A 329 1.49 -5.79 -17.27
N PRO A 330 1.36 -6.42 -16.10
CA PRO A 330 2.30 -6.29 -15.01
C PRO A 330 3.60 -7.07 -15.21
N THR A 331 3.76 -7.80 -16.31
CA THR A 331 4.98 -8.55 -16.61
C THR A 331 6.01 -7.71 -17.35
N ASN A 332 5.59 -6.63 -18.03
CA ASN A 332 6.44 -5.76 -18.84
C ASN A 332 6.66 -4.39 -18.18
N TRP A 333 7.91 -4.10 -17.81
CA TRP A 333 8.32 -2.86 -17.09
C TRP A 333 9.30 -1.99 -17.88
N PHE A 334 9.85 -2.50 -19.00
CA PHE A 334 10.90 -1.84 -19.79
C PHE A 334 10.51 -1.72 -21.27
N SER A 335 9.21 -1.64 -21.57
CA SER A 335 8.71 -1.47 -22.93
C SER A 335 8.65 0.01 -23.28
N TYR A 336 9.51 0.48 -24.20
CA TYR A 336 9.64 1.89 -24.59
C TYR A 336 9.58 2.05 -26.12
N ARG A 337 8.43 1.72 -26.70
CA ARG A 337 8.21 1.72 -28.17
C ARG A 337 7.68 3.06 -28.71
N GLY A 338 7.32 4.00 -27.85
CA GLY A 338 6.68 5.26 -28.22
C GLY A 338 5.16 5.17 -28.37
N ILE A 339 4.52 4.11 -27.85
CA ILE A 339 3.06 3.93 -27.89
C ILE A 339 2.41 4.24 -26.54
N ALA A 340 1.09 4.48 -26.56
CA ALA A 340 0.34 4.84 -25.35
C ALA A 340 0.35 3.74 -24.27
N ALA A 341 0.50 2.48 -24.66
CA ALA A 341 0.50 1.35 -23.73
C ALA A 341 1.86 1.08 -23.07
N ASP A 342 2.93 1.76 -23.49
CA ASP A 342 4.29 1.50 -23.01
C ASP A 342 4.46 1.69 -21.50
N SER A 343 5.51 1.06 -20.98
CA SER A 343 6.03 1.26 -19.63
C SER A 343 6.52 2.70 -19.43
N TYR A 344 6.74 3.08 -18.18
CA TYR A 344 7.28 4.40 -17.85
C TYR A 344 8.28 4.29 -16.72
N ALA A 345 9.30 5.12 -16.76
CA ALA A 345 10.26 5.27 -15.68
C ALA A 345 10.69 6.74 -15.56
N VAL A 346 10.79 7.24 -14.34
CA VAL A 346 11.26 8.60 -14.07
C VAL A 346 12.10 8.65 -12.81
N THR A 347 13.29 9.24 -12.92
CA THR A 347 14.16 9.50 -11.78
C THR A 347 13.66 10.73 -11.03
N VAL A 348 13.60 10.64 -9.70
CA VAL A 348 13.20 11.77 -8.84
C VAL A 348 14.43 12.45 -8.25
N GLY A 349 14.41 13.81 -8.23
CA GLY A 349 15.53 14.62 -7.73
C GLY A 349 15.49 14.91 -6.22
N SER A 350 14.53 14.35 -5.48
CA SER A 350 14.39 14.59 -4.04
C SER A 350 15.26 13.64 -3.21
N ASP A 351 15.75 14.12 -2.07
CA ASP A 351 16.57 13.32 -1.14
C ASP A 351 15.73 12.34 -0.33
N GLY A 352 16.40 11.30 0.18
CA GLY A 352 15.85 10.30 1.09
C GLY A 352 15.15 9.14 0.36
N ALA A 353 14.93 8.06 1.11
CA ALA A 353 14.22 6.88 0.62
C ALA A 353 12.72 7.14 0.50
N PHE A 354 12.06 6.41 -0.39
CA PHE A 354 10.60 6.36 -0.42
C PHE A 354 10.06 5.76 0.88
N THR A 355 8.89 6.22 1.29
CA THR A 355 8.24 5.79 2.53
C THR A 355 6.82 5.27 2.32
N GLY A 356 6.32 5.32 1.09
CA GLY A 356 5.02 4.78 0.73
C GLY A 356 4.57 5.14 -0.68
N ALA A 357 3.59 4.40 -1.19
CA ALA A 357 2.90 4.69 -2.43
C ALA A 357 1.40 4.46 -2.25
N ALA A 358 0.57 5.26 -2.91
CA ALA A 358 -0.88 5.12 -2.91
C ALA A 358 -1.48 5.75 -4.16
N THR A 359 -2.70 5.32 -4.52
CA THR A 359 -3.50 5.97 -5.55
C THR A 359 -4.67 6.68 -4.91
N CYS A 360 -4.87 7.94 -5.24
CA CYS A 360 -5.99 8.73 -4.77
C CYS A 360 -6.40 9.75 -5.83
N MET A 361 -7.71 9.89 -6.08
CA MET A 361 -8.27 10.86 -7.04
C MET A 361 -7.68 10.74 -8.46
N GLY A 362 -7.34 9.51 -8.90
CA GLY A 362 -6.73 9.26 -10.21
C GLY A 362 -5.25 9.65 -10.32
N TYR A 363 -4.58 9.92 -9.21
CA TYR A 363 -3.15 10.20 -9.17
C TYR A 363 -2.37 9.06 -8.54
N ALA A 364 -1.26 8.68 -9.14
CA ALA A 364 -0.26 7.86 -8.49
C ALA A 364 0.63 8.74 -7.59
N LEU A 365 0.67 8.44 -6.30
CA LEU A 365 1.31 9.22 -5.26
C LEU A 365 2.48 8.44 -4.65
N PHE A 366 3.64 9.07 -4.57
CA PHE A 366 4.83 8.49 -3.97
C PHE A 366 5.37 9.41 -2.89
N PHE A 367 5.55 8.86 -1.70
CA PHE A 367 5.91 9.60 -0.51
C PHE A 367 7.38 9.38 -0.13
N LYS A 368 8.01 10.46 0.30
CA LYS A 368 9.19 10.48 1.16
C LYS A 368 8.81 11.22 2.45
N GLU A 369 9.61 11.18 3.51
CA GLU A 369 9.24 11.82 4.78
C GLU A 369 8.87 13.31 4.67
N ASN A 370 9.48 14.03 3.71
CA ASN A 370 9.30 15.49 3.56
C ASN A 370 8.88 15.91 2.15
N THR A 371 8.46 14.97 1.32
CA THR A 371 8.07 15.25 -0.07
C THR A 371 6.97 14.29 -0.51
N LEU A 372 6.00 14.81 -1.23
CA LEU A 372 4.99 14.06 -1.98
C LEU A 372 5.25 14.26 -3.46
N HIS A 373 5.45 13.17 -4.18
CA HIS A 373 5.48 13.13 -5.64
C HIS A 373 4.12 12.72 -6.16
N LYS A 374 3.50 13.57 -6.95
CA LYS A 374 2.21 13.34 -7.60
C LYS A 374 2.43 13.17 -9.09
N LEU A 375 1.99 12.06 -9.63
CA LEU A 375 2.06 11.76 -11.04
C LEU A 375 0.65 11.77 -11.62
N CYS A 376 0.48 12.46 -12.74
CA CYS A 376 -0.76 12.55 -13.50
C CYS A 376 -0.47 12.40 -14.99
N GLY A 377 -1.50 12.05 -15.76
CA GLY A 377 -1.43 11.79 -17.19
C GLY A 377 -2.09 10.45 -17.53
N THR A 378 -2.26 10.16 -18.81
CA THR A 378 -2.95 8.94 -19.28
C THR A 378 -2.05 8.01 -20.07
N LYS A 379 -0.93 8.52 -20.57
CA LYS A 379 0.05 7.79 -21.39
C LYS A 379 1.47 8.32 -21.15
N PRO A 380 2.52 7.55 -21.47
CA PRO A 380 3.91 7.93 -21.20
C PRO A 380 4.32 9.31 -21.74
N SER A 381 3.75 9.73 -22.88
CA SER A 381 4.07 11.02 -23.50
C SER A 381 3.46 12.24 -22.81
N ASP A 382 2.47 12.05 -21.94
CA ASP A 382 1.81 13.13 -21.19
C ASP A 382 1.92 12.97 -19.65
N PHE A 383 2.63 11.97 -19.17
CA PHE A 383 2.88 11.84 -17.74
C PHE A 383 3.69 13.01 -17.20
N GLN A 384 3.17 13.64 -16.15
CA GLN A 384 3.80 14.76 -15.47
C GLN A 384 4.00 14.43 -13.99
N LEU A 385 5.24 14.56 -13.54
CA LEU A 385 5.61 14.42 -12.15
C LEU A 385 5.70 15.79 -11.47
N THR A 386 4.86 15.99 -10.46
CA THR A 386 4.88 17.19 -9.63
C THR A 386 5.37 16.82 -8.23
N SER A 387 6.32 17.57 -7.69
CA SER A 387 6.87 17.36 -6.36
C SER A 387 6.42 18.45 -5.41
N LEU A 388 5.78 18.09 -4.32
CA LEU A 388 5.29 18.98 -3.28
C LEU A 388 6.11 18.79 -2.00
N ARG A 389 6.69 19.88 -1.48
CA ARG A 389 7.34 19.88 -0.17
C ARG A 389 6.27 19.90 0.92
N CYS A 390 6.08 18.79 1.59
CA CYS A 390 5.11 18.63 2.69
C CYS A 390 5.55 17.47 3.58
N ARG A 391 4.90 17.30 4.73
CA ARG A 391 5.08 16.10 5.54
C ARG A 391 4.43 14.91 4.84
N GLY A 392 5.28 13.99 4.40
CA GLY A 392 4.85 12.72 3.83
C GLY A 392 4.70 11.63 4.88
N VAL A 393 4.75 10.37 4.44
CA VAL A 393 4.57 9.20 5.31
C VAL A 393 5.80 9.00 6.20
N ALA A 394 5.60 8.70 7.47
CA ALA A 394 6.67 8.37 8.40
C ALA A 394 7.35 7.02 8.01
N LYS A 395 8.62 6.85 8.37
CA LYS A 395 9.29 5.54 8.23
C LYS A 395 8.47 4.45 8.92
N ASN A 396 8.42 3.28 8.32
CA ASN A 396 7.67 2.12 8.79
C ASN A 396 6.14 2.32 8.87
N ALA A 397 5.62 3.40 8.27
CA ALA A 397 4.19 3.71 8.29
C ALA A 397 3.53 3.63 6.90
N ALA A 398 4.18 3.05 5.89
CA ALA A 398 3.63 2.91 4.54
C ALA A 398 2.22 2.26 4.54
N ARG A 399 2.00 1.30 5.39
CA ARG A 399 0.72 0.60 5.49
C ARG A 399 -0.38 1.40 6.22
N SER A 400 -0.06 2.59 6.76
CA SER A 400 -1.06 3.52 7.29
C SER A 400 -1.83 4.26 6.19
N LEU A 401 -1.34 4.25 4.95
CA LEU A 401 -2.00 4.86 3.80
C LEU A 401 -3.38 4.20 3.56
N CYS A 402 -4.43 4.99 3.60
CA CYS A 402 -5.79 4.52 3.39
C CYS A 402 -6.64 5.62 2.75
N VAL A 403 -7.27 5.29 1.63
CA VAL A 403 -8.20 6.20 0.95
C VAL A 403 -9.61 5.96 1.48
N LEU A 404 -10.26 7.03 1.90
CA LEU A 404 -11.62 7.01 2.39
C LEU A 404 -12.35 8.28 1.93
N ASN A 405 -13.46 8.12 1.21
CA ASN A 405 -14.24 9.24 0.66
C ASN A 405 -13.35 10.25 -0.11
N GLU A 406 -12.57 9.75 -1.07
CA GLU A 406 -11.64 10.54 -1.91
C GLU A 406 -10.55 11.29 -1.14
N THR A 407 -10.40 11.06 0.14
CA THR A 407 -9.34 11.64 0.97
C THR A 407 -8.36 10.56 1.38
N LEU A 408 -7.07 10.83 1.24
CA LEU A 408 -6.01 9.93 1.66
C LEU A 408 -5.55 10.27 3.08
N TYR A 409 -5.69 9.32 3.99
CA TYR A 409 -5.22 9.42 5.37
C TYR A 409 -3.92 8.64 5.54
N TYR A 410 -2.99 9.18 6.33
CA TYR A 410 -1.73 8.52 6.63
C TYR A 410 -1.05 9.07 7.89
N LEU A 411 -0.15 8.29 8.46
CA LEU A 411 0.69 8.70 9.58
C LEU A 411 1.97 9.35 9.06
N SER A 412 2.18 10.62 9.42
CA SER A 412 3.41 11.37 9.18
C SER A 412 4.27 11.44 10.45
N PRO A 413 5.52 11.92 10.39
CA PRO A 413 6.35 12.16 11.58
C PRO A 413 5.71 13.13 12.59
N ASP A 414 4.83 14.02 12.14
CA ASP A 414 4.18 15.06 12.97
C ASP A 414 2.77 14.67 13.44
N GLY A 415 2.27 13.49 13.05
CA GLY A 415 0.93 13.00 13.35
C GLY A 415 0.14 12.57 12.13
N VAL A 416 -1.17 12.35 12.27
CA VAL A 416 -2.02 11.88 11.18
C VAL A 416 -2.41 13.04 10.27
N MET A 417 -2.21 12.83 8.98
CA MET A 417 -2.50 13.78 7.90
C MET A 417 -3.67 13.30 7.04
N ALA A 418 -4.39 14.24 6.47
CA ALA A 418 -5.39 14.04 5.42
C ALA A 418 -4.98 14.83 4.17
N TRP A 419 -5.00 14.19 3.01
CA TRP A 419 -4.72 14.80 1.72
C TRP A 419 -5.95 14.67 0.80
N ASP A 420 -6.39 15.80 0.26
CA ASP A 420 -7.60 15.96 -0.57
C ASP A 420 -7.29 16.48 -1.99
N GLY A 421 -6.05 16.30 -2.45
CA GLY A 421 -5.59 16.79 -3.75
C GLY A 421 -4.69 18.02 -3.68
N SER A 422 -4.65 18.71 -2.54
CA SER A 422 -3.86 19.92 -2.30
C SER A 422 -2.70 19.70 -1.32
N ILE A 423 -2.59 20.50 -0.28
CA ILE A 423 -1.58 20.37 0.77
C ILE A 423 -2.15 19.52 1.90
N PRO A 424 -1.41 18.49 2.38
CA PRO A 424 -1.89 17.67 3.49
C PRO A 424 -2.16 18.49 4.75
N THR A 425 -3.29 18.23 5.39
CA THR A 425 -3.71 18.88 6.63
C THR A 425 -3.61 17.92 7.81
N LYS A 426 -3.19 18.41 8.98
CA LYS A 426 -3.10 17.60 10.19
C LYS A 426 -4.47 17.44 10.83
N VAL A 427 -4.97 16.18 10.95
CA VAL A 427 -6.26 15.86 11.59
C VAL A 427 -6.13 15.38 13.04
N SER A 428 -4.91 15.12 13.51
CA SER A 428 -4.64 14.62 14.86
C SER A 428 -4.18 15.69 15.85
N ALA A 429 -4.61 16.94 15.68
CA ALA A 429 -4.19 18.05 16.56
C ALA A 429 -4.62 17.87 18.03
N VAL A 430 -5.70 17.15 18.27
CA VAL A 430 -6.24 16.85 19.60
C VAL A 430 -5.56 15.66 20.29
N LEU A 431 -4.73 14.90 19.58
CA LEU A 431 -4.00 13.76 20.11
C LEU A 431 -2.60 14.17 20.57
N ASP A 432 -2.08 13.48 21.57
CA ASP A 432 -0.71 13.68 22.04
C ASP A 432 0.30 13.22 20.98
N ALA A 433 0.99 14.19 20.35
CA ALA A 433 1.96 13.93 19.29
C ALA A 433 3.10 13.01 19.75
N SER A 434 3.48 13.04 21.04
CA SER A 434 4.54 12.18 21.58
C SER A 434 4.16 10.70 21.54
N ARG A 435 2.86 10.41 21.59
CA ARG A 435 2.30 9.05 21.52
C ARG A 435 2.16 8.53 20.07
N LEU A 436 2.29 9.42 19.08
CA LEU A 436 2.27 9.10 17.65
C LEU A 436 3.68 9.02 17.03
N ALA A 437 4.71 9.39 17.75
CA ALA A 437 6.10 9.40 17.29
C ALA A 437 6.83 8.07 17.53
N ASN A 438 8.00 7.88 16.87
CA ASN A 438 8.88 6.70 17.02
C ASN A 438 8.18 5.36 16.71
N VAL A 439 7.53 5.32 15.56
CA VAL A 439 6.71 4.19 15.13
C VAL A 439 7.59 3.04 14.63
N GLN A 440 7.35 1.84 15.13
CA GLN A 440 7.93 0.60 14.61
C GLN A 440 7.09 0.04 13.45
N SER A 441 5.78 0.15 13.55
CA SER A 441 4.86 -0.17 12.46
C SER A 441 3.56 0.62 12.61
N ALA A 442 2.96 0.99 11.48
CA ALA A 442 1.62 1.55 11.44
C ALA A 442 0.84 0.92 10.28
N VAL A 443 -0.41 0.55 10.56
CA VAL A 443 -1.32 -0.07 9.60
C VAL A 443 -2.65 0.66 9.62
N GLY A 444 -3.18 0.98 8.45
CA GLY A 444 -4.45 1.66 8.27
C GLY A 444 -5.50 0.78 7.62
N GLY A 445 -6.75 1.09 7.91
CA GLY A 445 -7.91 0.49 7.29
C GLY A 445 -9.13 1.40 7.36
N ALA A 446 -10.18 1.08 6.62
CA ALA A 446 -11.40 1.87 6.58
C ALA A 446 -12.64 1.00 6.76
N LEU A 447 -13.62 1.51 7.51
CA LEU A 447 -14.95 0.92 7.67
C LEU A 447 -15.97 1.99 8.03
N ASP A 448 -17.10 2.05 7.34
CA ASP A 448 -18.24 2.92 7.63
C ASP A 448 -17.86 4.41 7.82
N GLY A 449 -17.07 4.97 6.91
CA GLY A 449 -16.64 6.36 6.98
C GLY A 449 -15.63 6.66 8.12
N ARG A 450 -14.99 5.62 8.66
CA ARG A 450 -13.96 5.75 9.71
C ARG A 450 -12.64 5.21 9.25
N TYR A 451 -11.60 5.97 9.53
CA TYR A 451 -10.22 5.55 9.35
C TYR A 451 -9.71 4.90 10.64
N TYR A 452 -9.28 3.66 10.54
CA TYR A 452 -8.65 2.90 11.61
C TYR A 452 -7.14 2.96 11.46
N LEU A 453 -6.44 3.26 12.54
CA LEU A 453 -4.99 3.34 12.55
C LEU A 453 -4.41 2.58 13.74
N HIS A 454 -3.80 1.45 13.46
CA HIS A 454 -2.98 0.74 14.42
C HIS A 454 -1.56 1.30 14.42
N ILE A 455 -1.01 1.57 15.60
CA ILE A 455 0.35 2.04 15.81
C ILE A 455 1.04 1.13 16.81
N SER A 456 2.19 0.58 16.44
CA SER A 456 3.12 -0.09 17.34
C SER A 456 4.39 0.73 17.50
N ARG A 457 4.89 0.86 18.74
CA ARG A 457 6.10 1.62 19.08
C ARG A 457 7.18 0.71 19.60
N THR A 458 8.44 1.11 19.49
CA THR A 458 9.60 0.32 19.96
C THR A 458 9.53 0.10 21.47
N ALA A 459 9.74 -1.13 21.93
CA ALA A 459 9.84 -1.48 23.33
C ALA A 459 10.99 -0.73 24.02
N GLY A 460 10.69 0.01 25.07
CA GLY A 460 11.67 0.83 25.84
C GLY A 460 11.03 2.09 26.42
N THR A 461 10.07 2.65 25.73
CA THR A 461 9.13 3.65 26.23
C THR A 461 7.77 2.98 26.35
N GLN A 462 7.48 2.30 27.44
CA GLN A 462 6.25 1.54 27.70
C GLN A 462 5.51 1.19 26.41
N GLY A 463 5.83 0.01 25.83
CA GLY A 463 5.37 -0.40 24.50
C GLY A 463 3.86 -0.29 24.37
N GLN A 464 3.40 0.83 23.87
CA GLN A 464 1.99 1.08 23.70
C GLN A 464 1.63 0.91 22.25
N THR A 465 1.04 -0.23 21.97
CA THR A 465 0.22 -0.40 20.78
C THR A 465 -1.11 0.31 21.01
N ARG A 466 -1.56 1.05 19.99
CA ARG A 466 -2.85 1.77 20.01
C ARG A 466 -3.62 1.44 18.74
N LEU A 467 -4.92 1.33 18.85
CA LEU A 467 -5.84 1.31 17.73
C LEU A 467 -6.71 2.56 17.80
N LEU A 468 -6.36 3.55 17.00
CA LEU A 468 -7.07 4.82 16.88
C LEU A 468 -8.11 4.74 15.78
N VAL A 469 -9.26 5.38 15.98
CA VAL A 469 -10.36 5.43 15.02
C VAL A 469 -10.76 6.88 14.81
N TYR A 470 -10.67 7.35 13.58
CA TYR A 470 -11.06 8.70 13.19
C TYR A 470 -12.39 8.67 12.43
N ASP A 471 -13.42 9.29 12.99
CA ASP A 471 -14.69 9.52 12.32
C ASP A 471 -14.53 10.73 11.37
N THR A 472 -14.44 10.46 10.07
CA THR A 472 -14.11 11.48 9.07
C THR A 472 -15.25 12.48 8.83
N GLU A 473 -16.49 12.06 9.09
CA GLU A 473 -17.67 12.91 8.92
C GLU A 473 -17.76 13.97 10.04
N ARG A 474 -17.35 13.59 11.26
CA ARG A 474 -17.50 14.43 12.46
C ARG A 474 -16.19 15.04 12.95
N GLY A 475 -15.04 14.56 12.42
CA GLY A 475 -13.73 14.99 12.88
C GLY A 475 -13.39 14.51 14.30
N LEU A 476 -13.94 13.38 14.73
CA LEU A 476 -13.80 12.88 16.09
C LEU A 476 -12.84 11.68 16.15
N TRP A 477 -11.95 11.69 17.14
CA TRP A 477 -11.08 10.59 17.45
C TRP A 477 -11.64 9.69 18.53
N HIS A 478 -11.39 8.40 18.42
CA HIS A 478 -11.70 7.37 19.40
C HIS A 478 -10.52 6.41 19.52
N GLU A 479 -10.48 5.61 20.57
CA GLU A 479 -9.51 4.54 20.75
C GLU A 479 -10.26 3.24 21.02
N GLU A 480 -9.86 2.17 20.33
CA GLU A 480 -10.36 0.83 20.57
C GLU A 480 -9.26 -0.05 21.17
N ASP A 481 -9.64 -1.15 21.82
CA ASP A 481 -8.69 -2.14 22.28
C ASP A 481 -7.95 -2.76 21.10
N VAL A 482 -6.66 -3.01 21.31
CA VAL A 482 -5.78 -3.48 20.26
C VAL A 482 -6.15 -4.91 19.86
N CYS A 483 -6.66 -5.05 18.64
CA CYS A 483 -6.97 -6.32 18.02
C CYS A 483 -6.40 -6.35 16.59
N SER A 484 -5.27 -5.67 16.36
CA SER A 484 -4.79 -5.47 15.00
C SER A 484 -3.28 -5.29 14.99
N CYS A 485 -2.58 -6.16 14.27
CA CYS A 485 -1.20 -5.95 13.81
C CYS A 485 -1.17 -5.78 12.29
N ASP A 486 -2.25 -6.16 11.61
CA ASP A 486 -2.46 -6.05 10.17
C ASP A 486 -3.95 -5.87 9.86
N MET A 487 -4.26 -5.19 8.76
CA MET A 487 -5.63 -4.90 8.34
C MET A 487 -5.79 -5.00 6.83
N ALA A 488 -6.98 -5.46 6.40
CA ALA A 488 -7.45 -5.34 5.01
C ALA A 488 -8.88 -4.82 5.01
N SER A 489 -9.12 -3.77 4.22
CA SER A 489 -10.43 -3.16 4.07
C SER A 489 -11.10 -3.63 2.80
N THR A 490 -12.39 -3.89 2.88
CA THR A 490 -13.28 -4.01 1.73
C THR A 490 -14.26 -2.84 1.74
N GLY A 491 -15.05 -2.65 0.70
CA GLY A 491 -16.10 -1.62 0.69
C GLY A 491 -17.16 -1.78 1.80
N GLY A 492 -17.22 -2.93 2.46
CA GLY A 492 -18.23 -3.25 3.48
C GLY A 492 -17.70 -3.85 4.77
N GLN A 493 -16.44 -4.28 4.83
CA GLN A 493 -15.87 -4.95 6.01
C GLN A 493 -14.42 -4.50 6.25
N LEU A 494 -14.00 -4.61 7.49
CA LEU A 494 -12.61 -4.47 7.90
C LEU A 494 -12.14 -5.76 8.58
N TYR A 495 -11.17 -6.41 7.98
CA TYR A 495 -10.50 -7.57 8.54
C TYR A 495 -9.30 -7.12 9.39
N LEU A 496 -9.18 -7.66 10.58
CA LEU A 496 -8.17 -7.34 11.57
C LEU A 496 -7.40 -8.61 11.94
N TRP A 497 -6.08 -8.55 12.01
CA TRP A 497 -5.26 -9.63 12.51
C TRP A 497 -4.52 -9.21 13.77
N ASP A 498 -4.71 -9.93 14.88
CA ASP A 498 -4.14 -9.59 16.19
C ASP A 498 -2.77 -10.24 16.50
N GLY A 499 -2.20 -10.96 15.53
CA GLY A 499 -0.98 -11.75 15.70
C GLY A 499 -1.23 -13.26 15.83
N GLN A 500 -2.47 -13.66 16.13
CA GLN A 500 -2.85 -15.07 16.32
C GLN A 500 -4.15 -15.44 15.60
N ALA A 501 -5.05 -14.49 15.42
CA ALA A 501 -6.37 -14.72 14.84
C ALA A 501 -6.78 -13.62 13.88
N LEU A 502 -7.61 -13.99 12.93
CA LEU A 502 -8.29 -13.09 12.01
C LEU A 502 -9.68 -12.76 12.56
N TRP A 503 -10.01 -11.47 12.57
CA TRP A 503 -11.26 -10.92 13.06
C TRP A 503 -11.97 -10.09 12.00
N ALA A 504 -13.29 -10.10 12.02
CA ALA A 504 -14.14 -9.16 11.29
C ALA A 504 -14.66 -8.07 12.24
N ALA A 505 -14.51 -6.81 11.85
CA ALA A 505 -14.90 -5.67 12.69
C ALA A 505 -16.42 -5.51 12.80
N ASP A 506 -17.20 -5.89 11.76
CA ASP A 506 -18.67 -5.90 11.82
C ASP A 506 -19.22 -7.33 11.64
N PRO A 507 -19.63 -7.99 12.75
CA PRO A 507 -20.13 -9.36 12.68
C PRO A 507 -21.44 -9.52 11.90
N SER A 508 -22.20 -8.44 11.69
CA SER A 508 -23.46 -8.47 10.97
C SER A 508 -23.32 -8.59 9.45
N ARG A 509 -22.10 -8.43 8.95
CA ARG A 509 -21.77 -8.46 7.52
C ARG A 509 -21.03 -9.72 7.09
N GLU A 510 -20.74 -10.61 8.03
CA GLU A 510 -20.06 -11.86 7.74
C GLU A 510 -21.02 -12.95 7.32
N SER A 511 -20.62 -13.69 6.31
CA SER A 511 -21.26 -14.92 5.89
C SER A 511 -20.87 -16.06 6.83
N ASP A 512 -21.76 -17.02 7.04
CA ASP A 512 -21.54 -18.13 7.98
C ASP A 512 -20.34 -19.02 7.61
N TRP A 513 -19.95 -19.03 6.33
CA TRP A 513 -18.81 -19.82 5.85
C TRP A 513 -17.44 -19.35 6.35
N GLN A 514 -17.32 -18.11 6.79
CA GLN A 514 -16.04 -17.53 7.22
C GLN A 514 -15.73 -17.74 8.69
N SER A 515 -16.73 -18.07 9.50
CA SER A 515 -16.59 -18.10 10.94
C SER A 515 -16.60 -19.51 11.51
N THR A 516 -15.46 -19.92 12.08
CA THR A 516 -15.37 -21.13 12.90
C THR A 516 -15.58 -20.86 14.39
N GLU A 517 -15.54 -19.59 14.81
CA GLU A 517 -15.60 -19.15 16.21
C GLU A 517 -16.63 -18.01 16.39
N GLY A 518 -17.03 -17.75 17.61
CA GLY A 518 -18.15 -16.86 17.88
C GLY A 518 -17.83 -15.35 17.85
N VAL A 519 -18.88 -14.56 17.99
CA VAL A 519 -18.83 -13.13 18.23
C VAL A 519 -18.38 -12.88 19.68
N GLU A 520 -17.61 -11.81 19.92
CA GLU A 520 -17.27 -11.34 21.27
C GLU A 520 -18.54 -11.20 22.11
N GLN A 521 -18.60 -11.84 23.25
CA GLN A 521 -19.79 -11.80 24.09
C GLN A 521 -19.92 -10.50 24.90
N GLN A 522 -18.79 -9.93 25.30
CA GLN A 522 -18.74 -8.72 26.10
C GLN A 522 -17.58 -7.85 25.70
N VAL A 523 -17.86 -6.60 25.34
CA VAL A 523 -16.87 -5.55 25.07
C VAL A 523 -16.59 -4.83 26.38
N SER A 524 -15.33 -4.82 26.84
CA SER A 524 -14.90 -3.98 27.97
C SER A 524 -14.75 -2.55 27.51
N PHE A 525 -15.14 -1.58 28.30
CA PHE A 525 -15.03 -0.17 27.97
C PHE A 525 -14.59 0.67 29.16
N GLU A 526 -13.93 1.77 28.88
CA GLU A 526 -13.60 2.82 29.84
C GLU A 526 -13.67 4.19 29.18
N LEU A 527 -14.09 5.21 29.91
CA LEU A 527 -14.14 6.60 29.48
C LEU A 527 -13.86 7.50 30.68
N VAL A 528 -13.00 8.50 30.49
CA VAL A 528 -12.71 9.56 31.46
C VAL A 528 -13.01 10.89 30.77
N THR A 529 -14.00 11.63 31.26
CA THR A 529 -14.36 12.94 30.68
C THR A 529 -13.23 13.95 30.82
N GLY A 530 -13.29 15.03 30.06
CA GLY A 530 -12.58 16.25 30.38
C GLY A 530 -13.07 16.84 31.71
N ASP A 531 -12.43 17.91 32.14
CA ASP A 531 -12.77 18.57 33.43
C ASP A 531 -14.15 19.23 33.38
N ILE A 532 -15.05 18.77 34.24
CA ILE A 532 -16.39 19.31 34.40
C ILE A 532 -16.28 20.57 35.24
N GLY A 533 -16.76 21.71 34.73
CA GLY A 533 -16.83 22.96 35.48
C GLY A 533 -15.63 23.89 35.30
N GLN A 534 -14.81 23.72 34.28
CA GLN A 534 -13.66 24.59 33.95
C GLN A 534 -14.03 26.07 33.65
N ASP A 535 -15.29 26.37 33.39
CA ASP A 535 -15.73 27.71 32.94
C ASP A 535 -15.66 28.81 33.99
N GLY A 536 -15.13 28.54 35.19
CA GLY A 536 -15.00 29.54 36.26
C GLY A 536 -14.00 29.15 37.31
N ALA A 537 -13.29 30.15 37.83
CA ALA A 537 -12.30 30.01 38.91
C ALA A 537 -12.93 29.78 40.33
N GLU A 538 -14.26 29.75 40.41
CA GLU A 538 -14.96 29.61 41.69
C GLU A 538 -15.16 28.13 42.07
N GLN A 539 -14.97 27.81 43.34
CA GLN A 539 -15.31 26.51 43.90
C GLN A 539 -16.81 26.23 43.79
N ARG A 540 -17.15 25.03 43.35
CA ARG A 540 -18.51 24.58 43.08
C ARG A 540 -18.84 23.32 43.86
N TYR A 541 -20.14 23.00 43.96
CA TYR A 541 -20.65 21.73 44.45
C TYR A 541 -21.43 21.04 43.36
N LEU A 542 -21.17 19.79 43.12
CA LEU A 542 -22.06 18.96 42.33
C LEU A 542 -23.19 18.47 43.25
N SER A 543 -24.40 18.96 43.01
CA SER A 543 -25.57 18.61 43.85
C SER A 543 -26.37 17.45 43.29
N ARG A 544 -26.33 17.23 41.98
CA ARG A 544 -26.97 16.11 41.30
C ARG A 544 -26.26 15.78 40.01
N LEU A 545 -26.12 14.48 39.72
CA LEU A 545 -25.63 13.94 38.48
C LEU A 545 -26.56 12.82 38.02
N THR A 546 -27.10 12.96 36.80
CA THR A 546 -28.03 11.97 36.22
C THR A 546 -27.46 11.48 34.91
N LEU A 547 -27.26 10.18 34.77
CA LEU A 547 -26.89 9.50 33.52
C LEU A 547 -28.13 8.90 32.86
N ARG A 548 -28.31 9.12 31.54
CA ARG A 548 -29.28 8.41 30.73
C ARG A 548 -28.55 7.45 29.80
N LEU A 549 -28.75 6.16 30.03
CA LEU A 549 -28.11 5.09 29.32
C LEU A 549 -29.14 4.21 28.61
N ASP A 550 -28.84 3.81 27.36
CA ASP A 550 -29.39 2.62 26.75
C ASP A 550 -28.34 1.52 26.96
N ALA A 551 -28.74 0.35 27.40
CA ALA A 551 -27.81 -0.73 27.70
C ALA A 551 -28.41 -2.09 27.33
N ALA A 552 -27.59 -2.95 26.73
CA ALA A 552 -27.99 -4.34 26.53
C ALA A 552 -28.12 -5.06 27.89
N CYS A 553 -28.97 -6.07 27.96
CA CYS A 553 -29.17 -6.86 29.18
C CYS A 553 -27.82 -7.41 29.68
N ALA A 554 -27.64 -7.42 31.00
CA ALA A 554 -26.43 -7.84 31.70
C ALA A 554 -25.17 -6.95 31.49
N SER A 555 -25.27 -5.82 30.77
CA SER A 555 -24.19 -4.84 30.74
C SER A 555 -23.98 -4.24 32.12
N THR A 556 -22.71 -4.06 32.51
CA THR A 556 -22.33 -3.47 33.81
C THR A 556 -21.63 -2.13 33.60
N VAL A 557 -21.91 -1.17 34.46
CA VAL A 557 -21.29 0.16 34.43
C VAL A 557 -20.92 0.57 35.86
N GLU A 558 -19.63 0.76 36.10
CA GLU A 558 -19.11 1.41 37.29
C GLU A 558 -18.95 2.91 37.01
N VAL A 559 -19.43 3.75 37.89
CA VAL A 559 -19.31 5.20 37.83
C VAL A 559 -18.45 5.69 38.97
N ALA A 560 -17.38 6.40 38.65
CA ALA A 560 -16.48 6.99 39.64
C ALA A 560 -16.25 8.46 39.36
N LEU A 561 -15.95 9.22 40.38
CA LEU A 561 -15.63 10.65 40.33
C LEU A 561 -14.24 10.91 40.91
N SER A 562 -13.53 11.85 40.33
CA SER A 562 -12.27 12.40 40.82
C SER A 562 -12.42 13.92 40.99
N TYR A 563 -12.16 14.41 42.19
CA TYR A 563 -12.24 15.83 42.56
C TYR A 563 -10.81 16.39 42.62
N ASP A 564 -10.57 17.50 41.94
CA ASP A 564 -9.29 18.26 41.93
C ASP A 564 -8.06 17.37 41.67
N GLY A 565 -8.19 16.40 40.73
CA GLY A 565 -7.12 15.45 40.40
C GLY A 565 -6.83 14.40 41.49
N GLY A 566 -7.66 14.30 42.54
CA GLY A 566 -7.56 13.33 43.61
C GLY A 566 -7.91 11.88 43.15
N PRO A 567 -7.91 10.92 44.09
CA PRO A 567 -8.20 9.53 43.78
C PRO A 567 -9.63 9.32 43.25
N TRP A 568 -9.84 8.28 42.49
CA TRP A 568 -11.14 7.88 41.99
C TRP A 568 -12.00 7.30 43.09
N GLU A 569 -13.18 7.84 43.25
CA GLU A 569 -14.18 7.37 44.22
C GLU A 569 -15.37 6.78 43.46
N THR A 570 -15.62 5.48 43.62
CA THR A 570 -16.78 4.80 43.00
C THR A 570 -18.06 5.29 43.69
N VAL A 571 -18.96 5.88 42.90
CA VAL A 571 -20.24 6.42 43.40
C VAL A 571 -21.42 5.51 43.08
N ALA A 572 -21.30 4.66 42.04
CA ALA A 572 -22.34 3.71 41.69
C ALA A 572 -21.77 2.51 40.89
N SER A 573 -22.39 1.35 41.09
CA SER A 573 -22.21 0.18 40.26
C SER A 573 -23.59 -0.24 39.74
N LEU A 574 -23.77 -0.21 38.41
CA LEU A 574 -25.04 -0.41 37.75
C LEU A 574 -24.98 -1.72 36.95
N THR A 575 -26.04 -2.53 37.03
CA THR A 575 -26.24 -3.67 36.13
C THR A 575 -27.54 -3.43 35.36
N ALA A 576 -27.47 -3.44 34.05
CA ALA A 576 -28.60 -3.15 33.20
C ALA A 576 -29.62 -4.31 33.25
N ARG A 577 -30.85 -3.98 33.62
CA ARG A 577 -32.01 -4.88 33.61
C ARG A 577 -33.05 -4.45 32.56
N GLU A 578 -33.02 -3.19 32.19
CA GLU A 578 -33.93 -2.53 31.22
C GLU A 578 -33.11 -1.88 30.13
N ALA A 579 -33.64 -1.87 28.91
CA ALA A 579 -32.95 -1.34 27.73
C ALA A 579 -32.65 0.16 27.84
N ARG A 580 -33.52 0.95 28.50
CA ARG A 580 -33.31 2.40 28.67
C ARG A 580 -33.64 2.83 30.08
N ARG A 581 -32.70 3.51 30.75
CA ARG A 581 -32.91 4.02 32.08
C ARG A 581 -32.13 5.32 32.36
N SER A 582 -32.74 6.16 33.24
CA SER A 582 -32.07 7.30 33.86
C SER A 582 -31.63 6.93 35.29
N TYR A 583 -30.37 7.14 35.58
CA TYR A 583 -29.76 6.87 36.89
C TYR A 583 -29.35 8.18 37.55
N ASP A 584 -29.98 8.47 38.69
CA ASP A 584 -29.53 9.52 39.58
C ASP A 584 -28.43 8.94 40.48
N LEU A 585 -27.25 9.54 40.42
CA LEU A 585 -26.10 9.04 41.15
C LEU A 585 -26.13 9.53 42.60
N PRO A 586 -25.86 8.68 43.61
CA PRO A 586 -25.75 9.07 44.97
C PRO A 586 -24.45 9.87 45.19
N LEU A 587 -24.58 11.18 45.42
CA LEU A 587 -23.44 12.08 45.58
C LEU A 587 -23.39 12.63 46.99
N VAL A 588 -22.19 12.76 47.54
CA VAL A 588 -21.91 13.58 48.72
C VAL A 588 -21.39 14.92 48.20
N PRO A 589 -22.16 16.03 48.40
CA PRO A 589 -21.73 17.35 47.94
C PRO A 589 -20.40 17.75 48.58
N ARG A 590 -19.40 18.04 47.75
CA ARG A 590 -18.06 18.43 48.14
C ARG A 590 -17.64 19.67 47.33
N ARG A 591 -16.92 20.60 47.93
CA ARG A 591 -16.30 21.70 47.21
C ARG A 591 -15.18 21.18 46.31
N HIS A 592 -15.13 21.65 45.08
CA HIS A 592 -14.10 21.31 44.10
C HIS A 592 -13.96 22.43 43.08
N SER A 593 -12.78 22.54 42.51
CA SER A 593 -12.49 23.40 41.34
C SER A 593 -12.71 22.65 40.06
N THR A 594 -12.23 21.40 39.98
CA THR A 594 -12.39 20.51 38.81
C THR A 594 -12.99 19.16 39.22
N LEU A 595 -13.69 18.54 38.31
CA LEU A 595 -14.32 17.24 38.51
C LEU A 595 -14.22 16.41 37.23
N ARG A 596 -13.77 15.18 37.35
CA ARG A 596 -13.80 14.20 36.25
C ARG A 596 -14.73 13.05 36.56
N LEU A 597 -15.41 12.59 35.53
CA LEU A 597 -16.25 11.38 35.57
C LEU A 597 -15.56 10.24 34.85
N ARG A 598 -15.51 9.06 35.49
CA ARG A 598 -15.09 7.82 34.85
C ARG A 598 -16.26 6.83 34.75
N LEU A 599 -16.48 6.33 33.54
CA LEU A 599 -17.37 5.21 33.27
C LEU A 599 -16.52 4.00 32.88
N ARG A 600 -16.66 2.87 33.55
CA ARG A 600 -15.96 1.63 33.24
C ARG A 600 -16.92 0.46 33.34
N GLY A 601 -16.81 -0.52 32.42
CA GLY A 601 -17.71 -1.65 32.47
C GLY A 601 -17.51 -2.66 31.37
N LYS A 602 -18.53 -3.50 31.16
CA LYS A 602 -18.58 -4.52 30.12
C LYS A 602 -19.97 -4.58 29.51
N GLY A 603 -20.03 -4.89 28.22
CA GLY A 603 -21.27 -5.03 27.46
C GLY A 603 -21.47 -3.89 26.45
N GLN A 604 -22.71 -3.73 25.99
CA GLN A 604 -23.08 -2.70 25.02
C GLN A 604 -23.89 -1.61 25.73
N ILE A 605 -23.39 -0.37 25.68
CA ILE A 605 -24.09 0.79 26.22
C ILE A 605 -24.07 1.97 25.23
N THR A 606 -25.09 2.81 25.32
CA THR A 606 -25.15 4.11 24.65
C THR A 606 -25.46 5.19 25.67
N LEU A 607 -24.52 6.12 25.89
CA LEU A 607 -24.68 7.28 26.73
C LEU A 607 -25.48 8.35 25.97
N ARG A 608 -26.74 8.54 26.35
CA ARG A 608 -27.69 9.49 25.70
C ARG A 608 -27.56 10.91 26.22
N SER A 609 -27.37 11.07 27.53
CA SER A 609 -27.19 12.38 28.13
C SER A 609 -26.59 12.32 29.52
N LEU A 610 -25.92 13.40 29.86
CA LEU A 610 -25.39 13.67 31.19
C LEU A 610 -26.03 14.99 31.70
N ALA A 611 -26.85 14.89 32.74
CA ALA A 611 -27.41 16.08 33.39
C ALA A 611 -26.71 16.33 34.74
N LYS A 612 -26.28 17.54 34.94
CA LYS A 612 -25.62 17.97 36.17
C LYS A 612 -26.25 19.25 36.77
N ASN A 613 -26.33 19.31 38.07
CA ASN A 613 -26.69 20.52 38.79
C ASN A 613 -25.47 20.97 39.61
N LEU A 614 -24.88 22.08 39.22
CA LEU A 614 -23.78 22.72 39.93
C LEU A 614 -24.31 23.86 40.75
N ALA A 615 -23.88 23.95 42.01
CA ALA A 615 -24.19 25.03 42.88
C ALA A 615 -22.89 25.81 43.23
N ALA A 616 -22.84 27.10 42.95
CA ALA A 616 -21.73 27.96 43.34
C ALA A 616 -22.02 28.55 44.73
N ALA A 617 -21.12 28.36 45.67
CA ALA A 617 -21.17 29.08 46.92
C ALA A 617 -20.60 30.50 46.70
N LYS A 618 -21.44 31.53 46.65
CA LYS A 618 -20.91 32.88 46.84
C LYS A 618 -20.38 32.96 48.25
N GLY A 619 -19.08 33.13 48.41
CA GLY A 619 -18.43 33.41 49.68
C GLY A 619 -19.00 34.67 50.31
N GLY A 620 -19.77 34.49 51.38
CA GLY A 620 -20.13 35.59 52.28
C GLY A 620 -19.20 35.55 53.48
N LEU A 621 -18.04 36.08 53.34
CA LEU A 621 -17.20 36.69 54.38
C LEU A 621 -16.07 37.37 53.59
N VAL A 622 -16.00 38.69 53.82
CA VAL A 622 -14.86 39.48 53.36
C VAL A 622 -13.67 38.98 54.18
N GLU A 623 -12.88 38.09 53.64
CA GLU A 623 -11.51 37.91 54.07
C GLU A 623 -10.70 39.05 53.47
N GLU A 624 -10.03 39.80 54.35
CA GLU A 624 -9.09 40.83 53.97
C GLU A 624 -8.14 40.31 52.91
N ARG A 625 -8.03 41.05 51.81
CA ARG A 625 -7.02 40.85 50.82
C ARG A 625 -5.64 41.01 51.45
N GLU A 626 -4.93 39.96 51.70
CA GLU A 626 -3.48 40.03 51.69
C GLU A 626 -3.04 40.31 50.23
N GLU A 627 -2.53 41.51 50.01
CA GLU A 627 -1.90 41.89 48.75
C GLU A 627 -0.67 40.99 48.54
N ALA A 628 -0.80 40.01 47.67
CA ALA A 628 0.34 39.28 47.17
C ALA A 628 1.15 40.24 46.27
N THR A 629 2.19 40.81 46.81
CA THR A 629 3.23 41.51 46.06
C THR A 629 4.02 40.50 45.26
N TRP A 630 3.76 40.47 43.96
CA TRP A 630 4.64 39.79 43.01
C TRP A 630 5.90 40.64 42.86
N GLN A 631 7.05 40.17 43.36
CA GLN A 631 8.33 40.70 42.95
C GLN A 631 8.69 40.10 41.59
N VAL A 632 9.01 40.97 40.64
CA VAL A 632 9.46 40.69 39.27
C VAL A 632 10.83 39.99 39.27
#